data_a33cc1692852ea57c3b6447dd9221fab
#
_entry.id   a33cc1692852ea57c3b6447dd9221fab
#
_cell.length_a   1.000
_cell.length_b   1.000
_cell.length_c   1.000
_cell.angle_alpha   90.00
_cell.angle_beta   90.00
_cell.angle_gamma   90.00
#
_symmetry.space_group_name_H-M   'P 1'
#
loop_
_entity.id
_entity.type
_entity.pdbx_description
1 polymer ?
#
loop_
_entity_poly.entity_id
_entity_poly.type
_entity_poly.pdbx_seq_one_letter_code
_entity_poly.pdbx_strand_id
1 'polypeptide(L)'
;PGDHAVTLWPFYDPVFPVNVMAIGETKCRPDYHVIRPRSRIMAIEYIAQGAGILKINGQTYRPEQNCTILLTKHSAHSYEADAQNPWQKHWIVFNGPFMQNMIDSYLPKNSYCFTNCNLLPYFHEISRCVQAQKRDYPRLIESLTVILLQMVLQMNRVVTQREASLPE
;
A
#
# COMPACT_ATOMS: atom_id res chain seq x y z
N PRO A 1 -4.48 -11.71 17.62
CA PRO A 1 -5.03 -10.66 16.78
C PRO A 1 -4.32 -9.38 17.11
N GLY A 2 -3.53 -8.88 16.21
CA GLY A 2 -2.70 -7.70 16.36
C GLY A 2 -2.98 -6.66 15.29
N ASP A 3 -4.25 -6.54 14.87
CA ASP A 3 -4.64 -5.55 13.88
C ASP A 3 -5.02 -4.24 14.58
N HIS A 4 -4.26 -3.19 14.29
CA HIS A 4 -4.65 -1.83 14.61
C HIS A 4 -5.10 -1.15 13.32
N ALA A 5 -6.40 -0.98 13.15
CA ALA A 5 -6.96 -0.34 11.96
C ALA A 5 -7.82 0.87 12.33
N VAL A 6 -7.68 1.93 11.56
CA VAL A 6 -8.59 3.09 11.57
C VAL A 6 -9.40 3.05 10.28
N THR A 7 -10.71 2.89 10.42
CA THR A 7 -11.63 2.92 9.28
C THR A 7 -12.13 4.35 9.06
N LEU A 8 -11.98 4.84 7.84
CA LEU A 8 -12.43 6.17 7.41
C LEU A 8 -13.62 6.08 6.45
N TRP A 9 -14.13 4.87 6.22
CA TRP A 9 -15.24 4.59 5.30
C TRP A 9 -16.49 5.46 5.48
N PRO A 10 -16.94 5.80 6.71
CA PRO A 10 -18.13 6.65 6.89
C PRO A 10 -18.02 8.03 6.25
N PHE A 11 -16.81 8.44 5.88
CA PHE A 11 -16.53 9.74 5.26
C PHE A 11 -16.26 9.63 3.76
N TYR A 12 -16.53 8.45 3.15
CA TYR A 12 -16.37 8.27 1.71
C TYR A 12 -17.26 9.24 0.95
N ASP A 13 -16.66 10.04 0.06
CA ASP A 13 -17.35 10.92 -0.86
C ASP A 13 -16.87 10.63 -2.29
N PRO A 14 -17.76 10.14 -3.18
CA PRO A 14 -17.38 9.81 -4.56
C PRO A 14 -16.98 11.05 -5.39
N VAL A 15 -17.28 12.24 -4.92
CA VAL A 15 -16.86 13.51 -5.56
C VAL A 15 -15.39 13.81 -5.29
N PHE A 16 -14.85 13.34 -4.20
CA PHE A 16 -13.43 13.54 -3.92
C PHE A 16 -12.53 12.78 -4.90
N PRO A 17 -11.51 13.46 -5.46
CA PRO A 17 -10.54 12.83 -6.36
C PRO A 17 -9.67 11.78 -5.66
N VAL A 18 -9.56 11.84 -4.34
CA VAL A 18 -8.90 10.86 -3.47
C VAL A 18 -9.81 10.53 -2.30
N ASN A 19 -9.99 9.24 -2.04
CA ASN A 19 -10.64 8.73 -0.84
C ASN A 19 -9.72 7.77 -0.12
N VAL A 20 -9.49 7.97 1.17
CA VAL A 20 -8.81 6.99 2.02
C VAL A 20 -9.87 6.28 2.85
N MET A 21 -9.91 4.96 2.75
CA MET A 21 -10.97 4.12 3.29
C MET A 21 -10.58 3.50 4.63
N ALA A 22 -9.33 3.08 4.75
CA ALA A 22 -8.79 2.48 5.97
C ALA A 22 -7.27 2.57 5.98
N ILE A 23 -6.72 2.61 7.18
CA ILE A 23 -5.28 2.63 7.45
C ILE A 23 -5.04 1.68 8.62
N GLY A 24 -3.94 0.94 8.60
CA GLY A 24 -3.66 0.06 9.72
C GLY A 24 -2.30 -0.60 9.70
N GLU A 25 -2.12 -1.40 10.72
CA GLU A 25 -0.99 -2.30 10.92
C GLU A 25 -1.53 -3.71 11.17
N THR A 26 -0.88 -4.71 10.62
CA THR A 26 -1.22 -6.11 10.83
C THR A 26 0.01 -6.90 11.21
N LYS A 27 -0.06 -7.59 12.35
CA LYS A 27 0.83 -8.70 12.67
C LYS A 27 0.17 -9.98 12.19
N CYS A 28 0.59 -10.43 11.01
CA CYS A 28 0.00 -11.60 10.40
C CYS A 28 0.23 -12.85 11.26
N ARG A 29 -0.75 -13.74 11.26
CA ARG A 29 -0.62 -15.07 11.85
C ARG A 29 0.03 -16.01 10.84
N PRO A 30 0.57 -17.16 11.26
CA PRO A 30 1.12 -18.17 10.35
C PRO A 30 0.13 -18.70 9.30
N ASP A 31 -1.17 -18.64 9.58
CA ASP A 31 -2.27 -19.07 8.71
C ASP A 31 -2.90 -17.90 7.91
N TYR A 32 -2.28 -16.72 7.95
CA TYR A 32 -2.82 -15.53 7.29
C TYR A 32 -2.80 -15.66 5.78
N HIS A 33 -3.96 -15.57 5.18
CA HIS A 33 -4.11 -15.54 3.73
C HIS A 33 -5.30 -14.65 3.32
N VAL A 34 -5.21 -14.08 2.13
CA VAL A 34 -6.28 -13.27 1.52
C VAL A 34 -6.41 -13.69 0.06
N ILE A 35 -7.65 -13.79 -0.42
CA ILE A 35 -7.96 -14.05 -1.83
C ILE A 35 -8.97 -13.00 -2.28
N ARG A 36 -8.66 -12.30 -3.37
CA ARG A 36 -9.53 -11.31 -4.01
C ARG A 36 -9.58 -11.55 -5.52
N PRO A 37 -10.64 -12.17 -6.04
CA PRO A 37 -10.76 -12.43 -7.48
C PRO A 37 -10.81 -11.15 -8.32
N ARG A 38 -11.30 -10.05 -7.74
CA ARG A 38 -11.34 -8.74 -8.36
C ARG A 38 -11.36 -7.65 -7.30
N SER A 39 -10.28 -6.89 -7.18
CA SER A 39 -10.22 -5.78 -6.23
C SER A 39 -11.05 -4.59 -6.70
N ARG A 40 -11.76 -3.96 -5.77
CA ARG A 40 -12.49 -2.70 -6.00
C ARG A 40 -11.72 -1.47 -5.52
N ILE A 41 -10.61 -1.69 -4.87
CA ILE A 41 -9.80 -0.68 -4.18
C ILE A 41 -8.34 -0.77 -4.61
N MET A 42 -7.60 0.25 -4.26
CA MET A 42 -6.13 0.26 -4.29
C MET A 42 -5.59 0.18 -2.86
N ALA A 43 -4.43 -0.41 -2.69
CA ALA A 43 -3.73 -0.40 -1.43
C ALA A 43 -2.22 -0.33 -1.63
N ILE A 44 -1.55 0.37 -0.73
CA ILE A 44 -0.09 0.30 -0.55
C ILE A 44 0.16 -0.37 0.78
N GLU A 45 0.93 -1.44 0.76
CA GLU A 45 1.31 -2.22 1.93
C GLU A 45 2.84 -2.27 2.04
N TYR A 46 3.38 -1.86 3.18
CA TYR A 46 4.81 -1.93 3.48
C TYR A 46 5.10 -3.07 4.43
N ILE A 47 6.04 -3.92 4.09
CA ILE A 47 6.47 -5.06 4.90
C ILE A 47 7.58 -4.59 5.83
N ALA A 48 7.25 -4.42 7.11
CA ALA A 48 8.21 -4.01 8.14
C ALA A 48 9.07 -5.18 8.62
N GLN A 49 8.51 -6.40 8.65
CA GLN A 49 9.19 -7.65 9.01
C GLN A 49 8.51 -8.83 8.33
N GLY A 50 9.23 -9.95 8.26
CA GLY A 50 8.71 -11.20 7.79
C GLY A 50 8.75 -11.35 6.27
N ALA A 51 8.13 -12.43 5.80
CA ALA A 51 8.08 -12.82 4.41
C ALA A 51 6.73 -13.46 4.05
N GLY A 52 6.51 -13.68 2.75
CA GLY A 52 5.33 -14.38 2.26
C GLY A 52 5.28 -14.44 0.75
N ILE A 53 4.14 -14.79 0.21
CA ILE A 53 3.91 -14.94 -1.23
C ILE A 53 2.75 -14.03 -1.63
N LEU A 54 2.95 -13.27 -2.70
CA LEU A 54 1.93 -12.49 -3.40
C LEU A 54 1.77 -13.06 -4.81
N LYS A 55 0.55 -13.45 -5.16
CA LYS A 55 0.16 -13.76 -6.54
C LYS A 55 -0.80 -12.67 -7.01
N ILE A 56 -0.49 -12.00 -8.11
CA ILE A 56 -1.31 -10.91 -8.64
C ILE A 56 -1.26 -10.87 -10.16
N ASN A 57 -2.44 -10.89 -10.79
CA ASN A 57 -2.58 -10.87 -12.26
C ASN A 57 -1.65 -11.86 -12.98
N GLY A 58 -1.53 -13.09 -12.47
CA GLY A 58 -0.70 -14.14 -13.03
C GLY A 58 0.79 -14.08 -12.70
N GLN A 59 1.24 -13.05 -11.98
CA GLN A 59 2.63 -12.92 -11.52
C GLN A 59 2.75 -13.39 -10.06
N THR A 60 3.93 -13.89 -9.69
CA THR A 60 4.22 -14.34 -8.31
C THR A 60 5.44 -13.62 -7.79
N TYR A 61 5.31 -13.05 -6.59
CA TYR A 61 6.35 -12.34 -5.87
C TYR A 61 6.55 -12.97 -4.48
N ARG A 62 7.72 -12.72 -3.90
CA ARG A 62 8.06 -13.06 -2.50
C ARG A 62 8.41 -11.80 -1.74
N PRO A 63 7.42 -10.98 -1.35
CA PRO A 63 7.67 -9.78 -0.56
C PRO A 63 8.21 -10.17 0.82
N GLU A 64 9.30 -9.52 1.20
CA GLU A 64 9.97 -9.68 2.49
C GLU A 64 10.21 -8.31 3.13
N GLN A 65 10.89 -8.29 4.26
CA GLN A 65 11.22 -7.04 4.96
C GLN A 65 11.78 -5.97 4.00
N ASN A 66 11.35 -4.74 4.19
CA ASN A 66 11.70 -3.57 3.39
C ASN A 66 11.18 -3.60 1.94
N CYS A 67 10.09 -4.35 1.72
CA CYS A 67 9.38 -4.42 0.46
C CYS A 67 8.06 -3.66 0.55
N THR A 68 7.68 -2.98 -0.53
CA THR A 68 6.37 -2.37 -0.68
C THR A 68 5.54 -3.11 -1.72
N ILE A 69 4.29 -3.41 -1.41
CA ILE A 69 3.30 -4.03 -2.30
C ILE A 69 2.31 -2.94 -2.75
N LEU A 70 2.02 -2.92 -4.04
CA LEU A 70 0.93 -2.14 -4.63
C LEU A 70 -0.17 -3.08 -5.11
N LEU A 71 -1.33 -3.01 -4.48
CA LEU A 71 -2.54 -3.67 -4.93
C LEU A 71 -3.37 -2.70 -5.75
N THR A 72 -3.66 -3.05 -6.99
CA THR A 72 -4.35 -2.17 -7.95
C THR A 72 -5.82 -2.51 -8.07
N LYS A 73 -6.60 -1.53 -8.46
CA LYS A 73 -8.01 -1.71 -8.79
C LYS A 73 -8.17 -2.72 -9.94
N HIS A 74 -9.18 -3.57 -9.84
CA HIS A 74 -9.49 -4.66 -10.77
C HIS A 74 -8.49 -5.82 -10.81
N SER A 75 -7.41 -5.79 -10.02
CA SER A 75 -6.50 -6.93 -9.93
C SER A 75 -7.19 -8.17 -9.34
N ALA A 76 -6.79 -9.33 -9.86
CA ALA A 76 -7.02 -10.62 -9.20
C ALA A 76 -5.77 -10.94 -8.39
N HIS A 77 -5.90 -11.04 -7.07
CA HIS A 77 -4.75 -11.31 -6.23
C HIS A 77 -5.05 -12.22 -5.05
N SER A 78 -4.04 -12.93 -4.64
CA SER A 78 -3.99 -13.64 -3.37
C SER A 78 -2.63 -13.47 -2.73
N TYR A 79 -2.60 -13.42 -1.42
CA TYR A 79 -1.33 -13.40 -0.68
C TYR A 79 -1.45 -14.15 0.63
N GLU A 80 -0.33 -14.72 1.04
CA GLU A 80 -0.19 -15.51 2.26
C GLU A 80 1.13 -15.20 2.97
N ALA A 81 1.10 -15.12 4.28
CA ALA A 81 2.30 -14.95 5.09
C ALA A 81 3.07 -16.26 5.17
N ASP A 82 4.40 -16.16 5.31
CA ASP A 82 5.22 -17.30 5.65
C ASP A 82 4.87 -17.82 7.04
N ALA A 83 4.70 -19.15 7.17
CA ALA A 83 4.26 -19.75 8.41
C ALA A 83 5.29 -19.65 9.55
N GLN A 84 6.59 -19.59 9.22
CA GLN A 84 7.69 -19.52 10.20
C GLN A 84 8.14 -18.08 10.46
N ASN A 85 7.94 -17.19 9.49
CA ASN A 85 8.33 -15.79 9.57
C ASN A 85 7.23 -14.88 9.00
N PRO A 86 6.04 -14.82 9.64
CA PRO A 86 4.89 -14.11 9.10
C PRO A 86 5.11 -12.60 9.08
N TRP A 87 4.45 -11.93 8.14
CA TRP A 87 4.55 -10.49 7.95
C TRP A 87 4.10 -9.67 9.16
N GLN A 88 4.84 -8.59 9.41
CA GLN A 88 4.33 -7.39 10.06
C GLN A 88 4.28 -6.28 9.01
N LYS A 89 3.11 -5.73 8.77
CA LYS A 89 2.90 -4.77 7.69
C LYS A 89 2.09 -3.57 8.12
N HIS A 90 2.42 -2.43 7.51
CA HIS A 90 1.60 -1.21 7.52
C HIS A 90 0.87 -1.12 6.19
N TRP A 91 -0.35 -0.63 6.19
CA TRP A 91 -1.14 -0.56 4.97
C TRP A 91 -2.10 0.63 4.97
N ILE A 92 -2.38 1.13 3.78
CA ILE A 92 -3.38 2.16 3.50
C ILE A 92 -4.21 1.73 2.30
N VAL A 93 -5.54 1.79 2.48
CA VAL A 93 -6.54 1.46 1.45
C VAL A 93 -7.16 2.75 0.97
N PHE A 94 -7.13 2.97 -0.33
CA PHE A 94 -7.60 4.20 -0.94
C PHE A 94 -8.25 3.95 -2.30
N ASN A 95 -8.90 4.98 -2.84
CA ASN A 95 -9.50 4.99 -4.16
C ASN A 95 -9.52 6.43 -4.70
N GLY A 96 -9.85 6.58 -5.97
CA GLY A 96 -10.07 7.86 -6.62
C GLY A 96 -9.26 8.03 -7.90
N PRO A 97 -9.79 8.79 -8.87
CA PRO A 97 -9.17 8.95 -10.19
C PRO A 97 -7.82 9.66 -10.13
N PHE A 98 -7.61 10.58 -9.18
CA PHE A 98 -6.33 11.27 -9.04
C PHE A 98 -5.20 10.28 -8.71
N MET A 99 -5.41 9.43 -7.70
CA MET A 99 -4.38 8.45 -7.32
C MET A 99 -4.16 7.39 -8.39
N GLN A 100 -5.21 6.97 -9.10
CA GLN A 100 -5.04 6.07 -10.24
C GLN A 100 -4.15 6.70 -11.32
N ASN A 101 -4.42 7.95 -11.70
CA ASN A 101 -3.61 8.68 -12.68
C ASN A 101 -2.15 8.85 -12.24
N MET A 102 -1.91 9.10 -10.95
CA MET A 102 -0.55 9.22 -10.42
C MET A 102 0.20 7.89 -10.50
N ILE A 103 -0.44 6.79 -10.10
CA ILE A 103 0.13 5.45 -10.20
C ILE A 103 0.46 5.12 -11.67
N ASP A 104 -0.48 5.33 -12.58
CA ASP A 104 -0.32 5.03 -14.01
C ASP A 104 0.76 5.90 -14.69
N SER A 105 0.99 7.10 -14.18
CA SER A 105 1.97 8.06 -14.73
C SER A 105 3.39 7.83 -14.21
N TYR A 106 3.55 7.39 -12.96
CA TYR A 106 4.85 7.32 -12.33
C TYR A 106 5.39 5.89 -12.17
N LEU A 107 4.52 4.88 -12.14
CA LEU A 107 4.95 3.51 -11.90
C LEU A 107 4.87 2.67 -13.18
N PRO A 108 5.81 1.74 -13.39
CA PRO A 108 5.74 0.84 -14.53
C PRO A 108 4.47 -0.01 -14.48
N LYS A 109 3.85 -0.23 -15.63
CA LYS A 109 2.69 -1.11 -15.74
C LYS A 109 3.03 -2.51 -15.24
N ASN A 110 2.07 -3.13 -14.55
CA ASN A 110 2.20 -4.49 -14.01
C ASN A 110 3.36 -4.66 -13.00
N SER A 111 3.75 -3.59 -12.30
CA SER A 111 4.69 -3.63 -11.19
C SER A 111 3.92 -3.59 -9.88
N TYR A 112 4.04 -4.62 -9.07
CA TYR A 112 3.25 -4.81 -7.86
C TYR A 112 4.09 -5.00 -6.60
N CYS A 113 5.41 -5.23 -6.73
CA CYS A 113 6.31 -5.44 -5.61
C CYS A 113 7.60 -4.65 -5.81
N PHE A 114 7.91 -3.77 -4.86
CA PHE A 114 9.03 -2.83 -4.89
C PHE A 114 9.99 -3.20 -3.77
N THR A 115 11.07 -3.88 -4.11
CA THR A 115 12.11 -4.28 -3.15
C THR A 115 12.97 -3.08 -2.75
N ASN A 116 13.49 -3.08 -1.51
CA ASN A 116 14.26 -1.96 -0.96
C ASN A 116 13.50 -0.62 -1.00
N CYS A 117 12.18 -0.67 -0.86
CA CYS A 117 11.31 0.49 -0.84
C CYS A 117 10.76 0.71 0.56
N ASN A 118 11.49 1.49 1.37
CA ASN A 118 11.08 1.79 2.73
C ASN A 118 10.04 2.91 2.77
N LEU A 119 8.81 2.57 3.13
CA LEU A 119 7.74 3.53 3.32
C LEU A 119 7.36 3.77 4.80
N LEU A 120 8.09 3.19 5.75
CA LEU A 120 7.80 3.33 7.18
C LEU A 120 7.71 4.79 7.65
N PRO A 121 8.61 5.73 7.23
CA PRO A 121 8.50 7.13 7.62
C PRO A 121 7.16 7.77 7.22
N TYR A 122 6.63 7.40 6.05
CA TYR A 122 5.33 7.89 5.57
C TYR A 122 4.16 7.33 6.39
N PHE A 123 4.22 6.08 6.81
CA PHE A 123 3.22 5.50 7.70
C PHE A 123 3.22 6.13 9.09
N HIS A 124 4.37 6.51 9.61
CA HIS A 124 4.45 7.31 10.84
C HIS A 124 3.79 8.68 10.66
N GLU A 125 4.00 9.34 9.52
CA GLU A 125 3.37 10.62 9.21
C GLU A 125 1.85 10.48 9.07
N ILE A 126 1.38 9.43 8.39
CA ILE A 126 -0.05 9.07 8.29
C ILE A 126 -0.64 8.96 9.70
N SER A 127 0.00 8.22 10.60
CA SER A 127 -0.47 8.05 11.98
C SER A 127 -0.59 9.39 12.72
N ARG A 128 0.38 10.29 12.55
CA ARG A 128 0.34 11.64 13.14
C ARG A 128 -0.83 12.46 12.58
N CYS A 129 -1.04 12.45 11.27
CA CYS A 129 -2.14 13.16 10.63
C CYS A 129 -3.50 12.65 11.12
N VAL A 130 -3.67 11.34 11.21
CA VAL A 130 -4.90 10.72 11.72
C VAL A 130 -5.17 11.14 13.16
N GLN A 131 -4.17 11.09 14.03
CA GLN A 131 -4.31 11.52 15.44
C GLN A 131 -4.69 13.00 15.57
N ALA A 132 -4.08 13.87 14.75
CA ALA A 132 -4.29 15.31 14.81
C ALA A 132 -5.60 15.76 14.16
N GLN A 133 -6.06 15.07 13.11
CA GLN A 133 -7.09 15.58 12.20
C GLN A 133 -8.30 14.65 12.03
N LYS A 134 -8.43 13.57 12.79
CA LYS A 134 -9.50 12.56 12.62
C LYS A 134 -10.93 13.09 12.71
N ARG A 135 -11.12 14.29 13.24
CA ARG A 135 -12.43 14.97 13.35
C ARG A 135 -12.68 15.97 12.20
N ASP A 136 -11.66 16.24 11.39
CA ASP A 136 -11.73 17.12 10.22
C ASP A 136 -11.34 16.31 8.98
N TYR A 137 -12.28 15.55 8.47
CA TYR A 137 -12.04 14.62 7.38
C TYR A 137 -11.53 15.31 6.09
N PRO A 138 -12.06 16.44 5.62
CA PRO A 138 -11.52 17.13 4.45
C PRO A 138 -10.03 17.46 4.61
N ARG A 139 -9.64 18.03 5.74
CA ARG A 139 -8.25 18.37 6.02
C ARG A 139 -7.36 17.14 6.16
N LEU A 140 -7.88 16.06 6.76
CA LEU A 140 -7.18 14.79 6.84
C LEU A 140 -6.91 14.24 5.43
N ILE A 141 -7.91 14.24 4.54
CA ILE A 141 -7.75 13.75 3.15
C ILE A 141 -6.72 14.58 2.38
N GLU A 142 -6.70 15.90 2.53
CA GLU A 142 -5.67 16.75 1.94
C GLU A 142 -4.27 16.32 2.38
N SER A 143 -4.05 16.13 3.67
CA SER A 143 -2.78 15.67 4.23
C SER A 143 -2.39 14.28 3.72
N LEU A 144 -3.32 13.34 3.74
CA LEU A 144 -3.09 11.96 3.28
C LEU A 144 -2.83 11.90 1.77
N THR A 145 -3.46 12.77 0.98
CA THR A 145 -3.23 12.86 -0.47
C THR A 145 -1.77 13.23 -0.78
N VAL A 146 -1.23 14.22 -0.05
CA VAL A 146 0.19 14.61 -0.20
C VAL A 146 1.12 13.45 0.17
N ILE A 147 0.84 12.75 1.26
CA ILE A 147 1.65 11.61 1.70
C ILE A 147 1.58 10.47 0.68
N LEU A 148 0.40 10.13 0.18
CA LEU A 148 0.22 9.11 -0.85
C LEU A 148 1.01 9.44 -2.13
N LEU A 149 0.99 10.70 -2.56
CA LEU A 149 1.80 11.15 -3.69
C LEU A 149 3.30 10.95 -3.42
N GLN A 150 3.78 11.34 -2.25
CA GLN A 150 5.18 11.13 -1.85
C GLN A 150 5.56 9.64 -1.82
N MET A 151 4.66 8.76 -1.36
CA MET A 151 4.86 7.31 -1.39
C MET A 151 5.02 6.79 -2.83
N VAL A 152 4.15 7.21 -3.76
CA VAL A 152 4.25 6.85 -5.20
C VAL A 152 5.58 7.34 -5.79
N LEU A 153 5.99 8.56 -5.48
CA LEU A 153 7.28 9.10 -5.95
C LEU A 153 8.48 8.35 -5.35
N GLN A 154 8.39 7.89 -4.11
CA GLN A 154 9.42 7.04 -3.51
C GLN A 154 9.51 5.68 -4.21
N MET A 155 8.37 5.06 -4.52
CA MET A 155 8.32 3.82 -5.28
C MET A 155 8.93 4.01 -6.68
N ASN A 156 8.63 5.12 -7.36
CA ASN A 156 9.23 5.48 -8.66
C ASN A 156 10.75 5.61 -8.57
N ARG A 157 11.28 6.31 -7.56
CA ARG A 157 12.74 6.46 -7.35
C ARG A 157 13.46 5.12 -7.25
N VAL A 158 12.88 4.17 -6.52
CA VAL A 158 13.45 2.83 -6.38
C VAL A 158 13.53 2.11 -7.73
N VAL A 159 12.50 2.25 -8.57
CA VAL A 159 12.49 1.65 -9.92
C VAL A 159 13.56 2.29 -10.80
N THR A 160 13.60 3.61 -10.88
CA THR A 160 14.56 4.33 -11.75
C THR A 160 16.01 4.13 -11.34
N GLN A 161 16.29 4.04 -10.04
CA GLN A 161 17.64 3.72 -9.55
C GLN A 161 18.07 2.30 -9.92
N ARG A 162 17.15 1.35 -9.89
CA ARG A 162 17.42 -0.04 -10.28
C ARG A 162 17.72 -0.14 -11.78
N GLU A 163 16.94 0.55 -12.61
CA GLU A 163 17.17 0.59 -14.07
C GLU A 163 18.52 1.21 -14.41
N ALA A 164 18.91 2.30 -13.75
CA ALA A 164 20.21 2.96 -13.93
C ALA A 164 21.42 2.13 -13.46
N SER A 165 21.20 1.10 -12.64
CA SER A 165 22.27 0.23 -12.12
C SER A 165 22.45 -1.07 -12.92
N LEU A 166 21.64 -1.33 -13.93
CA LEU A 166 21.80 -2.47 -14.81
C LEU A 166 22.92 -2.17 -15.82
N PRO A 167 23.92 -3.06 -16.01
CA PRO A 167 24.92 -2.89 -17.07
C PRO A 167 24.25 -2.97 -18.45
N GLU A 168 24.74 -2.15 -19.40
CA GLU A 168 24.36 -2.20 -20.80
C GLU A 168 24.68 -3.55 -21.45
#